data_709eb9f968ad4848d463fd1623fb7755
#
_entry.id   709eb9f968ad4848d463fd1623fb7755
#
_cell.length_a   1.000
_cell.length_b   1.000
_cell.length_c   1.000
_cell.angle_alpha   90.00
_cell.angle_beta   90.00
_cell.angle_gamma   90.00
#
_symmetry.space_group_name_H-M   'P 1'
#
loop_
_entity.id
_entity.type
_entity.pdbx_description
1 polymer ?
#
loop_
_entity_poly.entity_id
_entity_poly.type
_entity_poly.pdbx_seq_one_letter_code
_entity_poly.pdbx_strand_id
1 'polypeptide(L)'
;MDRVSPEIEQYSVHFDVTDGETGIEGATVTINGVSKNTGSAGGCNFNNMNSGTVTVEVSKTGYVSKSESISIDNEHTSFTIVLTKE
;
A
#
# COMPACT_ATOMS: atom_id res chain seq x y z
N MET A 1 -31.50 -16.51 -8.07
CA MET A 1 -30.85 -16.25 -7.80
C MET A 1 -30.21 -15.84 -7.69
N ASP A 2 -29.82 -15.85 -7.83
CA ASP A 2 -29.01 -15.41 -7.82
C ASP A 2 -28.15 -15.32 -7.68
N ARG A 3 -27.54 -15.30 -7.80
CA ARG A 3 -26.53 -15.25 -7.70
C ARG A 3 -25.79 -14.95 -7.52
N VAL A 4 -25.81 -15.16 -7.45
CA VAL A 4 -24.82 -14.67 -7.55
C VAL A 4 -23.52 -14.85 -7.39
N SER A 5 -22.94 -14.50 -8.21
CA SER A 5 -21.61 -14.83 -8.20
C SER A 5 -20.90 -14.05 -7.19
N PRO A 6 -20.08 -14.64 -6.40
CA PRO A 6 -19.28 -13.90 -5.51
C PRO A 6 -18.37 -13.10 -6.35
N GLU A 7 -18.73 -11.89 -6.58
CA GLU A 7 -17.81 -11.04 -7.15
C GLU A 7 -16.85 -10.64 -6.14
N ILE A 8 -15.62 -11.02 -6.33
CA ILE A 8 -14.56 -10.51 -5.54
C ILE A 8 -14.36 -9.11 -6.04
N GLU A 9 -14.71 -8.14 -5.21
CA GLU A 9 -14.48 -6.77 -5.58
C GLU A 9 -13.02 -6.48 -5.44
N GLN A 10 -12.43 -6.01 -6.52
CA GLN A 10 -11.01 -5.71 -6.54
C GLN A 10 -10.82 -4.25 -6.83
N TYR A 11 -9.83 -3.66 -6.17
CA TYR A 11 -9.58 -2.23 -6.24
C TYR A 11 -8.12 -1.99 -6.57
N SER A 12 -7.87 -0.87 -7.23
CA SER A 12 -6.50 -0.36 -7.36
C SER A 12 -6.23 0.51 -6.15
N VAL A 13 -5.19 0.17 -5.41
CA VAL A 13 -4.86 0.85 -4.17
C VAL A 13 -3.55 1.59 -4.36
N HIS A 14 -3.53 2.83 -3.94
CA HIS A 14 -2.36 3.70 -4.11
C HIS A 14 -1.71 3.93 -2.75
N PHE A 15 -0.39 3.82 -2.70
CA PHE A 15 0.36 4.10 -1.50
C PHE A 15 1.35 5.22 -1.77
N ASP A 16 1.42 6.17 -0.85
CA ASP A 16 2.42 7.21 -0.87
C ASP A 16 3.33 7.01 0.33
N VAL A 17 4.62 6.84 0.07
CA VAL A 17 5.61 6.68 1.12
C VAL A 17 6.38 7.99 1.22
N THR A 18 6.44 8.55 2.42
CA THR A 18 7.01 9.87 2.62
C THR A 18 7.78 9.89 3.94
N ASP A 19 8.64 10.90 4.09
CA ASP A 19 9.32 11.14 5.36
C ASP A 19 8.63 12.25 6.16
N GLY A 20 7.44 12.66 5.70
CA GLY A 20 6.70 13.74 6.31
C GLY A 20 6.81 15.05 5.54
N GLU A 21 7.76 15.16 4.62
CA GLU A 21 7.94 16.36 3.83
C GLU A 21 7.98 16.07 2.35
N THR A 22 8.68 14.99 1.96
CA THR A 22 8.78 14.64 0.55
C THR A 22 8.58 13.14 0.40
N GLY A 23 8.18 12.73 -0.81
CA GLY A 23 8.03 11.33 -1.11
C GLY A 23 9.38 10.62 -1.13
N ILE A 24 9.36 9.34 -0.76
CA ILE A 24 10.57 8.53 -0.71
C ILE A 24 10.60 7.63 -1.93
N GLU A 25 11.58 7.84 -2.80
CA GLU A 25 11.76 7.03 -3.98
C GLU A 25 12.47 5.74 -3.62
N GLY A 26 12.05 4.63 -4.23
CA GLY A 26 12.74 3.37 -4.06
C GLY A 26 12.45 2.64 -2.77
N ALA A 27 11.41 3.07 -2.05
CA ALA A 27 10.97 2.31 -0.88
C ALA A 27 10.28 1.03 -1.35
N THR A 28 10.44 -0.04 -0.59
CA THR A 28 9.81 -1.31 -0.93
C THR A 28 8.52 -1.45 -0.12
N VAL A 29 7.41 -1.62 -0.82
CA VAL A 29 6.09 -1.80 -0.21
C VAL A 29 5.67 -3.23 -0.47
N THR A 30 5.37 -3.98 0.57
CA THR A 30 5.02 -5.39 0.46
C THR A 30 3.64 -5.62 1.04
N ILE A 31 2.77 -6.25 0.25
CA ILE A 31 1.42 -6.62 0.67
C ILE A 31 1.17 -8.03 0.18
N ASN A 32 0.76 -8.92 1.10
CA ASN A 32 0.40 -10.30 0.74
C ASN A 32 1.48 -10.99 -0.08
N GLY A 33 2.74 -10.72 0.26
CA GLY A 33 3.85 -11.36 -0.43
C GLY A 33 4.24 -10.73 -1.75
N VAL A 34 3.56 -9.65 -2.15
CA VAL A 34 3.87 -8.94 -3.38
C VAL A 34 4.58 -7.66 -3.03
N SER A 35 5.75 -7.43 -3.61
CA SER A 35 6.56 -6.26 -3.32
C SER A 35 6.65 -5.36 -4.54
N LYS A 36 6.56 -4.05 -4.31
CA LYS A 36 6.77 -3.06 -5.34
C LYS A 36 7.58 -1.92 -4.77
N ASN A 37 8.29 -1.22 -5.64
CA ASN A 37 9.08 -0.08 -5.23
C ASN A 37 8.36 1.20 -5.59
N THR A 38 8.53 2.22 -4.73
CA THR A 38 7.91 3.52 -5.00
C THR A 38 8.68 4.25 -6.09
N GLY A 39 7.96 5.10 -6.82
CA GLY A 39 8.54 5.93 -7.85
C GLY A 39 9.12 7.21 -7.28
N SER A 40 9.43 8.15 -8.17
CA SER A 40 10.17 9.35 -7.78
C SER A 40 9.41 10.25 -6.81
N ALA A 41 8.08 10.16 -6.81
CA ALA A 41 7.28 10.95 -5.89
C ALA A 41 6.88 10.16 -4.65
N GLY A 42 7.38 8.95 -4.49
CA GLY A 42 7.07 8.12 -3.34
C GLY A 42 5.84 7.27 -3.49
N GLY A 43 5.23 7.25 -4.66
CA GLY A 43 3.98 6.55 -4.86
C GLY A 43 4.14 5.19 -5.51
N CYS A 44 3.24 4.28 -5.21
CA CYS A 44 3.13 3.04 -5.94
C CYS A 44 1.68 2.58 -5.89
N ASN A 45 1.31 1.74 -6.87
CA ASN A 45 -0.04 1.26 -6.99
C ASN A 45 -0.05 -0.26 -6.95
N PHE A 46 -1.05 -0.80 -6.29
CA PHE A 46 -1.31 -2.24 -6.33
C PHE A 46 -2.67 -2.44 -6.96
N ASN A 47 -2.73 -3.28 -8.00
CA ASN A 47 -3.97 -3.57 -8.68
C ASN A 47 -4.53 -4.89 -8.18
N ASN A 48 -5.82 -5.07 -8.39
CA ASN A 48 -6.47 -6.35 -8.08
C ASN A 48 -6.40 -6.69 -6.60
N MET A 49 -6.56 -5.67 -5.75
CA MET A 49 -6.56 -5.87 -4.32
C MET A 49 -7.98 -6.17 -3.86
N ASN A 50 -8.14 -7.23 -3.09
CA ASN A 50 -9.44 -7.57 -2.54
C ASN A 50 -9.75 -6.66 -1.37
N SER A 51 -11.03 -6.40 -1.15
CA SER A 51 -11.43 -5.64 0.03
C SER A 51 -11.12 -6.45 1.28
N GLY A 52 -10.93 -5.74 2.38
CA GLY A 52 -10.64 -6.37 3.67
C GLY A 52 -9.40 -5.80 4.29
N THR A 53 -9.00 -6.39 5.42
CA THR A 53 -7.84 -5.94 6.17
C THR A 53 -6.60 -6.66 5.66
N VAL A 54 -5.56 -5.89 5.36
CA VAL A 54 -4.28 -6.45 4.94
C VAL A 54 -3.17 -5.73 5.71
N THR A 55 -2.03 -6.39 5.81
CA THR A 55 -0.86 -5.79 6.44
C THR A 55 0.08 -5.32 5.34
N VAL A 56 0.49 -4.06 5.43
CA VAL A 56 1.45 -3.50 4.50
C VAL A 56 2.76 -3.28 5.24
N GLU A 57 3.86 -3.66 4.61
CA GLU A 57 5.19 -3.46 5.16
C GLU A 57 5.97 -2.58 4.22
N VAL A 58 6.64 -1.58 4.77
CA VAL A 58 7.39 -0.63 3.97
C VAL A 58 8.79 -0.53 4.53
N SER A 59 9.78 -0.58 3.65
CA SER A 59 11.16 -0.47 4.07
C SER A 59 11.96 0.33 3.06
N LYS A 60 13.01 0.98 3.57
CA LYS A 60 13.94 1.74 2.73
C LYS A 60 15.24 1.86 3.49
N THR A 61 16.35 1.65 2.79
CA THR A 61 17.67 1.81 3.41
C THR A 61 17.81 3.21 3.96
N GLY A 62 18.20 3.32 5.22
CA GLY A 62 18.33 4.61 5.89
C GLY A 62 17.09 5.03 6.64
N TYR A 63 16.05 4.21 6.62
CA TYR A 63 14.80 4.49 7.32
C TYR A 63 14.40 3.30 8.17
N VAL A 64 13.64 3.58 9.22
CA VAL A 64 13.10 2.52 10.06
C VAL A 64 11.93 1.87 9.33
N SER A 65 11.95 0.55 9.22
CA SER A 65 10.87 -0.18 8.55
C SER A 65 9.57 -0.01 9.31
N LYS A 66 8.47 -0.03 8.58
CA LYS A 66 7.16 0.17 9.16
C LYS A 66 6.19 -0.88 8.68
N SER A 67 5.31 -1.31 9.57
CA SER A 67 4.29 -2.29 9.26
C SER A 67 2.96 -1.75 9.78
N GLU A 68 1.94 -1.76 8.93
CA GLU A 68 0.62 -1.24 9.31
C GLU A 68 -0.46 -2.16 8.79
N SER A 69 -1.56 -2.22 9.54
CA SER A 69 -2.76 -2.89 9.05
C SER A 69 -3.68 -1.84 8.45
N ILE A 70 -4.18 -2.11 7.26
CA ILE A 70 -5.06 -1.18 6.57
C ILE A 70 -6.30 -1.93 6.13
N SER A 71 -7.39 -1.19 5.98
CA SER A 71 -8.64 -1.74 5.46
C SER A 71 -8.89 -1.17 4.09
N ILE A 72 -9.12 -2.05 3.13
CA ILE A 72 -9.35 -1.68 1.74
C ILE A 72 -10.83 -1.83 1.43
N ASP A 73 -11.46 -0.77 0.93
CA ASP A 73 -12.83 -0.85 0.47
C ASP A 73 -13.03 0.21 -0.59
N ASN A 74 -14.28 0.40 -1.05
CA ASN A 74 -14.52 1.30 -2.16
C ASN A 74 -14.35 2.76 -1.78
N GLU A 75 -14.12 3.06 -0.50
CA GLU A 75 -13.88 4.42 -0.05
C GLU A 75 -12.45 4.64 0.43
N HIS A 76 -11.70 3.56 0.65
CA HIS A 76 -10.34 3.65 1.19
C HIS A 76 -9.39 2.92 0.26
N THR A 77 -8.97 3.63 -0.79
CA THR A 77 -8.07 3.07 -1.78
C THR A 77 -6.78 3.86 -1.92
N SER A 78 -6.54 4.81 -1.00
CA SER A 78 -5.31 5.61 -1.02
C SER A 78 -4.81 5.74 0.40
N PHE A 79 -3.53 5.43 0.60
CA PHE A 79 -2.94 5.41 1.94
C PHE A 79 -1.58 6.11 1.91
N THR A 80 -1.26 6.77 3.00
CA THR A 80 0.04 7.43 3.14
C THR A 80 0.80 6.76 4.27
N ILE A 81 2.03 6.37 3.99
CA ILE A 81 2.92 5.74 4.96
C ILE A 81 4.08 6.68 5.21
N VAL A 82 4.29 7.04 6.47
CA VAL A 82 5.37 7.94 6.84
C VAL A 82 6.48 7.12 7.48
N LEU A 83 7.68 7.19 6.90
CA LEU A 83 8.85 6.51 7.44
C LEU A 83 9.70 7.50 8.21
N THR A 84 10.35 6.99 9.25
CA THR A 84 11.24 7.78 10.09
C THR A 84 12.68 7.42 9.73
N LYS A 85 13.53 8.43 9.58
CA LYS A 85 14.94 8.17 9.32
C LYS A 85 15.61 7.54 10.52
N GLU A 86 16.54 6.64 10.24
CA GLU A 86 17.32 6.02 11.29
C GLU A 86 18.27 6.98 11.95
#